data_e40974b572163ae33217f2cc9f8e39c9
#
_entry.id   e40974b572163ae33217f2cc9f8e39c9
#
_cell.length_a   1.000
_cell.length_b   1.000
_cell.length_c   1.000
_cell.angle_alpha   90.00
_cell.angle_beta   90.00
_cell.angle_gamma   90.00
#
_symmetry.space_group_name_H-M   'P 1'
#
loop_
_entity.id
_entity.type
_entity.pdbx_description
1 polymer ?
#
loop_
_entity_poly.entity_id
_entity_poly.type
_entity_poly.pdbx_seq_one_letter_code
_entity_poly.pdbx_strand_id
1 'polypeptide(L)'
;MKNLDKLIESLKAELGENLTSVIAFGSKANVEDAKNNLNLMIVTNTLNAENLYAISKPIQKWVKAKNPIPVVMNRDEWYSSFDVYAIEYADIKENYRLIYGEDLIPTIFVDKHFLRLECETEIKSLLLKYKNNFILNIKSDKEIKRF
;
A
#
# COMPACT_ATOMS: atom_id res chain seq x y z
N MET A 1 -18.57 -0.01 -0.85
CA MET A 1 -18.93 -0.51 -2.18
C MET A 1 -19.11 0.64 -3.17
N LYS A 2 -20.12 1.50 -3.12
CA LYS A 2 -20.34 2.54 -4.17
C LYS A 2 -19.13 3.42 -4.56
N ASN A 3 -18.20 3.72 -3.63
CA ASN A 3 -17.04 4.53 -3.96
C ASN A 3 -15.93 3.70 -4.65
N LEU A 4 -15.77 2.43 -4.28
CA LEU A 4 -14.82 1.52 -4.90
C LEU A 4 -15.25 1.23 -6.36
N ASP A 5 -16.53 0.86 -6.55
CA ASP A 5 -17.07 0.56 -7.88
C ASP A 5 -16.90 1.76 -8.83
N LYS A 6 -17.19 2.99 -8.35
CA LYS A 6 -16.98 4.22 -9.12
C LYS A 6 -15.51 4.47 -9.44
N LEU A 7 -14.60 4.18 -8.51
CA LEU A 7 -13.16 4.28 -8.77
C LEU A 7 -12.75 3.32 -9.89
N ILE A 8 -13.15 2.03 -9.77
CA ILE A 8 -12.81 1.01 -10.77
C ILE A 8 -13.35 1.38 -12.15
N GLU A 9 -14.61 1.79 -12.25
CA GLU A 9 -15.20 2.23 -13.52
C GLU A 9 -14.43 3.41 -14.13
N SER A 10 -14.04 4.39 -13.31
CA SER A 10 -13.24 5.53 -13.76
C SER A 10 -11.85 5.11 -14.23
N LEU A 11 -11.17 4.23 -13.47
CA LEU A 11 -9.85 3.71 -13.86
C LEU A 11 -9.92 2.93 -15.18
N LYS A 12 -10.96 2.12 -15.37
CA LYS A 12 -11.18 1.38 -16.63
C LYS A 12 -11.45 2.33 -17.80
N ALA A 13 -12.20 3.38 -17.58
CA ALA A 13 -12.49 4.37 -18.63
C ALA A 13 -11.24 5.15 -19.05
N GLU A 14 -10.36 5.51 -18.10
CA GLU A 14 -9.17 6.31 -18.36
C GLU A 14 -7.97 5.48 -18.87
N LEU A 15 -7.80 4.25 -18.38
CA LEU A 15 -6.63 3.41 -18.68
C LEU A 15 -6.93 2.30 -19.70
N GLY A 16 -8.19 1.89 -19.85
CA GLY A 16 -8.57 0.81 -20.77
C GLY A 16 -7.76 -0.47 -20.52
N GLU A 17 -7.16 -1.00 -21.58
CA GLU A 17 -6.33 -2.21 -21.54
C GLU A 17 -4.98 -2.01 -20.82
N ASN A 18 -4.59 -0.76 -20.55
CA ASN A 18 -3.39 -0.48 -19.77
C ASN A 18 -3.57 -0.80 -18.27
N LEU A 19 -4.82 -0.87 -17.76
CA LEU A 19 -5.11 -1.27 -16.40
C LEU A 19 -4.98 -2.79 -16.26
N THR A 20 -3.93 -3.25 -15.60
CA THR A 20 -3.64 -4.68 -15.42
C THR A 20 -4.38 -5.27 -14.23
N SER A 21 -4.27 -4.63 -13.06
CA SER A 21 -4.80 -5.17 -11.81
C SER A 21 -5.17 -4.07 -10.82
N VAL A 22 -6.20 -4.30 -10.03
CA VAL A 22 -6.49 -3.54 -8.82
C VAL A 22 -6.68 -4.50 -7.66
N ILE A 23 -5.86 -4.34 -6.63
CA ILE A 23 -5.78 -5.23 -5.49
C ILE A 23 -6.05 -4.43 -4.22
N ALA A 24 -6.96 -4.90 -3.37
CA ALA A 24 -7.09 -4.41 -2.00
C ALA A 24 -6.20 -5.25 -1.09
N PHE A 25 -5.49 -4.60 -0.16
CA PHE A 25 -4.55 -5.30 0.71
C PHE A 25 -4.56 -4.80 2.16
N GLY A 26 -3.90 -5.57 3.04
CA GLY A 26 -3.81 -5.31 4.46
C GLY A 26 -5.05 -5.76 5.24
N SER A 27 -5.09 -5.46 6.53
CA SER A 27 -6.07 -5.98 7.51
C SER A 27 -7.54 -5.77 7.15
N LYS A 28 -7.84 -4.82 6.26
CA LYS A 28 -9.21 -4.51 5.81
C LYS A 28 -9.56 -5.06 4.43
N ALA A 29 -8.63 -5.72 3.75
CA ALA A 29 -8.85 -6.23 2.39
C ALA A 29 -10.07 -7.15 2.27
N ASN A 30 -10.28 -8.00 3.28
CA ASN A 30 -11.33 -9.02 3.31
C ASN A 30 -12.58 -8.60 4.11
N VAL A 31 -12.65 -7.36 4.61
CA VAL A 31 -13.82 -6.87 5.33
C VAL A 31 -14.84 -6.33 4.32
N GLU A 32 -15.98 -7.02 4.18
CA GLU A 32 -17.04 -6.66 3.22
C GLU A 32 -17.60 -5.24 3.42
N ASP A 33 -17.65 -4.76 4.65
CA ASP A 33 -18.17 -3.45 5.04
C ASP A 33 -17.09 -2.40 5.36
N ALA A 34 -15.86 -2.57 4.84
CA ALA A 34 -14.85 -1.54 4.96
C ALA A 34 -15.30 -0.28 4.19
N LYS A 35 -16.15 0.53 4.83
CA LYS A 35 -16.74 1.74 4.23
C LYS A 35 -15.69 2.77 3.83
N ASN A 36 -14.57 2.81 4.56
CA ASN A 36 -13.45 3.71 4.33
C ASN A 36 -12.14 3.07 4.80
N ASN A 37 -11.01 3.62 4.36
CA ASN A 37 -9.66 3.23 4.76
C ASN A 37 -9.22 1.87 4.20
N LEU A 38 -9.57 1.61 2.93
CA LEU A 38 -9.11 0.45 2.18
C LEU A 38 -7.82 0.81 1.43
N ASN A 39 -6.75 0.09 1.71
CA ASN A 39 -5.52 0.21 0.94
C ASN A 39 -5.69 -0.45 -0.42
N LEU A 40 -5.32 0.26 -1.46
CA LEU A 40 -5.39 -0.22 -2.84
C LEU A 40 -4.02 -0.14 -3.51
N MET A 41 -3.76 -1.14 -4.33
CA MET A 41 -2.66 -1.16 -5.29
C MET A 41 -3.25 -1.23 -6.69
N ILE A 42 -2.79 -0.36 -7.56
CA ILE A 42 -3.19 -0.26 -8.97
C ILE A 42 -1.97 -0.57 -9.80
N VAL A 43 -2.04 -1.63 -10.58
CA VAL A 43 -0.95 -2.04 -11.48
C VAL A 43 -1.38 -1.80 -12.93
N THR A 44 -0.49 -1.16 -13.69
CA THR A 44 -0.67 -0.88 -15.12
C THR A 44 0.40 -1.59 -15.94
N ASN A 45 0.16 -1.78 -17.24
CA ASN A 45 1.21 -2.29 -18.13
C ASN A 45 2.35 -1.26 -18.26
N THR A 46 1.99 0.00 -18.52
CA THR A 46 2.93 1.11 -18.61
C THR A 46 2.42 2.28 -17.76
N LEU A 47 3.34 3.05 -17.20
CA LEU A 47 3.01 4.20 -16.36
C LEU A 47 3.86 5.39 -16.80
N ASN A 48 3.19 6.40 -17.36
CA ASN A 48 3.80 7.66 -17.77
C ASN A 48 3.01 8.86 -17.19
N ALA A 49 3.48 10.07 -17.46
CA ALA A 49 2.85 11.29 -16.94
C ALA A 49 1.40 11.44 -17.41
N GLU A 50 1.06 11.02 -18.63
CA GLU A 50 -0.31 11.09 -19.18
C GLU A 50 -1.23 10.14 -18.43
N ASN A 51 -0.80 8.90 -18.16
CA ASN A 51 -1.56 7.92 -17.38
C ASN A 51 -1.80 8.44 -15.95
N LEU A 52 -0.77 8.97 -15.29
CA LEU A 52 -0.89 9.56 -13.96
C LEU A 52 -1.86 10.74 -13.93
N TYR A 53 -1.80 11.61 -14.95
CA TYR A 53 -2.74 12.73 -15.08
C TYR A 53 -4.17 12.24 -15.27
N ALA A 54 -4.40 11.26 -16.15
CA ALA A 54 -5.72 10.71 -16.43
C ALA A 54 -6.40 10.17 -15.16
N ILE A 55 -5.67 9.40 -14.33
CA ILE A 55 -6.22 8.82 -13.10
C ILE A 55 -6.23 9.79 -11.90
N SER A 56 -5.63 10.96 -12.03
CA SER A 56 -5.50 11.91 -10.91
C SER A 56 -6.85 12.31 -10.30
N LYS A 57 -7.83 12.65 -11.14
CA LYS A 57 -9.17 13.06 -10.69
C LYS A 57 -9.95 11.94 -9.97
N PRO A 58 -10.03 10.72 -10.51
CA PRO A 58 -10.60 9.56 -9.79
C PRO A 58 -9.93 9.32 -8.43
N ILE A 59 -8.59 9.32 -8.37
CA ILE A 59 -7.84 9.11 -7.13
C ILE A 59 -8.09 10.24 -6.11
N GLN A 60 -8.10 11.50 -6.55
CA GLN A 60 -8.44 12.62 -5.66
C GLN A 60 -9.84 12.50 -5.04
N LYS A 61 -10.83 12.04 -5.82
CA LYS A 61 -12.19 11.78 -5.30
C LYS A 61 -12.19 10.64 -4.26
N TRP A 62 -11.41 9.59 -4.52
CA TRP A 62 -11.21 8.48 -3.59
C TRP A 62 -10.61 8.93 -2.26
N VAL A 63 -9.54 9.74 -2.30
CA VAL A 63 -8.88 10.29 -1.11
C VAL A 63 -9.79 11.26 -0.34
N LYS A 64 -10.54 12.12 -1.04
CA LYS A 64 -11.54 13.00 -0.42
C LYS A 64 -12.63 12.25 0.34
N ALA A 65 -12.92 11.02 -0.07
CA ALA A 65 -13.83 10.11 0.64
C ALA A 65 -13.19 9.42 1.87
N LYS A 66 -12.04 9.94 2.35
CA LYS A 66 -11.27 9.47 3.53
C LYS A 66 -10.66 8.07 3.35
N ASN A 67 -10.31 7.71 2.14
CA ASN A 67 -9.52 6.53 1.86
C ASN A 67 -8.03 6.88 1.72
N PRO A 68 -7.12 5.94 1.97
CA PRO A 68 -5.70 6.11 1.68
C PRO A 68 -5.47 6.37 0.20
N ILE A 69 -4.39 7.07 -0.11
CA ILE A 69 -3.94 7.20 -1.50
C ILE A 69 -3.51 5.81 -2.00
N PRO A 70 -4.01 5.35 -3.16
CA PRO A 70 -3.57 4.08 -3.74
C PRO A 70 -2.10 4.10 -4.11
N VAL A 71 -1.44 2.96 -3.95
CA VAL A 71 -0.13 2.72 -4.57
C VAL A 71 -0.36 2.47 -6.05
N VAL A 72 0.35 3.20 -6.91
CA VAL A 72 0.25 3.05 -8.37
C VAL A 72 1.62 2.70 -8.91
N MET A 73 1.72 1.64 -9.68
CA MET A 73 2.96 1.19 -10.30
C MET A 73 2.70 0.50 -11.64
N ASN A 74 3.73 0.39 -12.45
CA ASN A 74 3.67 -0.44 -13.63
C ASN A 74 4.11 -1.88 -13.33
N ARG A 75 3.99 -2.75 -14.32
CA ARG A 75 4.33 -4.18 -14.20
C ARG A 75 5.81 -4.41 -13.90
N ASP A 76 6.71 -3.62 -14.48
CA ASP A 76 8.14 -3.74 -14.24
C ASP A 76 8.51 -3.31 -12.81
N GLU A 77 7.90 -2.23 -12.32
CA GLU A 77 8.02 -1.79 -10.93
C GLU A 77 7.47 -2.83 -9.95
N TRP A 78 6.35 -3.49 -10.29
CA TRP A 78 5.81 -4.60 -9.49
C TRP A 78 6.85 -5.70 -9.27
N TYR A 79 7.46 -6.20 -10.35
CA TYR A 79 8.42 -7.30 -10.25
C TYR A 79 9.77 -6.89 -9.66
N SER A 80 10.21 -5.64 -9.87
CA SER A 80 11.52 -5.17 -9.42
C SER A 80 11.54 -4.68 -7.98
N SER A 81 10.39 -4.64 -7.28
CA SER A 81 10.32 -4.08 -5.93
C SER A 81 10.17 -5.12 -4.80
N PHE A 82 10.16 -6.42 -5.12
CA PHE A 82 10.00 -7.48 -4.10
C PHE A 82 11.14 -7.55 -3.06
N ASP A 83 12.33 -7.12 -3.43
CA ASP A 83 13.51 -7.07 -2.57
C ASP A 83 13.58 -5.77 -1.75
N VAL A 84 12.93 -4.71 -2.22
CA VAL A 84 12.94 -3.38 -1.57
C VAL A 84 11.84 -3.26 -0.53
N TYR A 85 10.68 -3.86 -0.78
CA TYR A 85 9.48 -3.79 0.07
C TYR A 85 9.03 -5.19 0.51
N ALA A 86 9.98 -5.98 1.02
CA ALA A 86 9.75 -7.39 1.34
C ALA A 86 8.69 -7.60 2.44
N ILE A 87 8.62 -6.68 3.44
CA ILE A 87 7.62 -6.71 4.51
C ILE A 87 6.22 -6.49 3.95
N GLU A 88 6.05 -5.45 3.13
CA GLU A 88 4.77 -5.11 2.51
C GLU A 88 4.28 -6.23 1.59
N TYR A 89 5.16 -6.79 0.77
CA TYR A 89 4.80 -7.89 -0.11
C TYR A 89 4.47 -9.19 0.65
N ALA A 90 5.13 -9.44 1.79
CA ALA A 90 4.79 -10.55 2.67
C ALA A 90 3.36 -10.37 3.25
N ASP A 91 3.02 -9.18 3.73
CA ASP A 91 1.68 -8.86 4.25
C ASP A 91 0.61 -8.92 3.14
N ILE A 92 0.90 -8.35 1.96
CA ILE A 92 0.00 -8.38 0.81
C ILE A 92 -0.33 -9.84 0.44
N LYS A 93 0.67 -10.71 0.40
CA LYS A 93 0.50 -12.12 0.04
C LYS A 93 -0.45 -12.88 0.96
N GLU A 94 -0.49 -12.49 2.23
CA GLU A 94 -1.38 -13.12 3.23
C GLU A 94 -2.76 -12.45 3.29
N ASN A 95 -2.82 -11.13 3.06
CA ASN A 95 -4.00 -10.31 3.32
C ASN A 95 -4.37 -9.47 2.10
N TYR A 96 -4.96 -10.11 1.08
CA TYR A 96 -5.40 -9.41 -0.13
C TYR A 96 -6.79 -9.84 -0.61
N ARG A 97 -7.33 -9.01 -1.49
CA ARG A 97 -8.50 -9.32 -2.31
C ARG A 97 -8.32 -8.71 -3.70
N LEU A 98 -8.39 -9.54 -4.72
CA LEU A 98 -8.45 -9.07 -6.09
C LEU A 98 -9.78 -8.34 -6.33
N ILE A 99 -9.70 -7.09 -6.80
CA ILE A 99 -10.88 -6.27 -7.12
C ILE A 99 -11.13 -6.27 -8.61
N TYR A 100 -10.07 -6.19 -9.42
CA TYR A 100 -10.18 -6.17 -10.87
C TYR A 100 -8.91 -6.70 -11.53
N GLY A 101 -9.08 -7.37 -12.68
CA GLY A 101 -8.02 -7.75 -13.60
C GLY A 101 -7.27 -9.01 -13.22
N GLU A 102 -5.98 -9.05 -13.49
CA GLU A 102 -5.09 -10.20 -13.30
C GLU A 102 -4.71 -10.33 -11.82
N ASP A 103 -4.75 -11.56 -11.30
CA ASP A 103 -4.20 -11.85 -9.97
C ASP A 103 -2.68 -11.98 -10.04
N LEU A 104 -2.00 -10.92 -9.64
CA LEU A 104 -0.54 -10.86 -9.61
C LEU A 104 0.06 -11.41 -8.31
N ILE A 105 -0.74 -11.68 -7.29
CA ILE A 105 -0.25 -12.12 -5.97
C ILE A 105 0.53 -13.44 -6.02
N PRO A 106 0.12 -14.45 -6.81
CA PRO A 106 0.91 -15.69 -6.95
C PRO A 106 2.32 -15.47 -7.50
N THR A 107 2.59 -14.34 -8.16
CA THR A 107 3.93 -14.02 -8.69
C THR A 107 4.88 -13.43 -7.66
N ILE A 108 4.39 -13.05 -6.47
CA ILE A 108 5.20 -12.46 -5.42
C ILE A 108 6.22 -13.49 -4.90
N PHE A 109 7.49 -13.13 -5.01
CA PHE A 109 8.59 -13.86 -4.41
C PHE A 109 9.23 -13.00 -3.31
N VAL A 110 9.07 -13.41 -2.06
CA VAL A 110 9.70 -12.75 -0.90
C VAL A 110 10.90 -13.57 -0.47
N ASP A 111 12.10 -13.05 -0.70
CA ASP A 111 13.33 -13.66 -0.19
C ASP A 111 13.47 -13.36 1.31
N LYS A 112 13.70 -14.41 2.10
CA LYS A 112 13.87 -14.32 3.56
C LYS A 112 15.04 -13.42 3.97
N HIS A 113 16.08 -13.32 3.13
CA HIS A 113 17.22 -12.46 3.41
C HIS A 113 16.82 -10.98 3.37
N PHE A 114 16.12 -10.55 2.31
CA PHE A 114 15.64 -9.17 2.19
C PHE A 114 14.58 -8.84 3.24
N LEU A 115 13.65 -9.76 3.48
CA LEU A 115 12.66 -9.59 4.54
C LEU A 115 13.31 -9.37 5.92
N ARG A 116 14.32 -10.16 6.26
CA ARG A 116 15.07 -9.98 7.51
C ARG A 116 15.78 -8.63 7.56
N LEU A 117 16.46 -8.24 6.48
CA LEU A 117 17.20 -6.98 6.42
C LEU A 117 16.29 -5.78 6.61
N GLU A 118 15.13 -5.79 5.97
CA GLU A 118 14.14 -4.73 6.09
C GLU A 118 13.52 -4.70 7.51
N CYS A 119 13.16 -5.85 8.09
CA CYS A 119 12.71 -5.94 9.48
C CYS A 119 13.73 -5.37 10.45
N GLU A 120 15.02 -5.70 10.30
CA GLU A 120 16.09 -5.15 11.14
C GLU A 120 16.20 -3.62 11.01
N THR A 121 16.07 -3.10 9.79
CA THR A 121 16.12 -1.66 9.50
C THR A 121 14.94 -0.92 10.14
N GLU A 122 13.73 -1.43 9.99
CA GLU A 122 12.52 -0.85 10.58
C GLU A 122 12.59 -0.86 12.11
N ILE A 123 12.96 -1.98 12.72
CA ILE A 123 13.10 -2.09 14.20
C ILE A 123 14.14 -1.10 14.72
N LYS A 124 15.31 -1.00 14.07
CA LYS A 124 16.34 -0.04 14.46
C LYS A 124 15.88 1.41 14.32
N SER A 125 15.17 1.72 13.24
CA SER A 125 14.59 3.05 12.99
C SER A 125 13.55 3.42 14.04
N LEU A 126 12.65 2.50 14.38
CA LEU A 126 11.66 2.68 15.45
C LEU A 126 12.31 2.88 16.81
N LEU A 127 13.35 2.10 17.13
CA LEU A 127 14.10 2.25 18.39
C LEU A 127 14.76 3.62 18.50
N LEU A 128 15.35 4.12 17.42
CA LEU A 128 15.94 5.47 17.40
C LEU A 128 14.88 6.55 17.57
N LYS A 129 13.75 6.46 16.86
CA LYS A 129 12.61 7.38 17.02
C LYS A 129 12.09 7.37 18.46
N TYR A 130 11.95 6.18 19.04
CA TYR A 130 11.54 6.01 20.43
C TYR A 130 12.49 6.70 21.40
N LYS A 131 13.81 6.46 21.28
CA LYS A 131 14.84 7.11 22.12
C LYS A 131 14.80 8.64 22.01
N ASN A 132 14.66 9.17 20.78
CA ASN A 132 14.57 10.59 20.54
C ASN A 132 13.31 11.20 21.19
N ASN A 133 12.16 10.53 21.02
CA ASN A 133 10.91 10.99 21.64
C ASN A 133 10.98 10.93 23.17
N PHE A 134 11.61 9.91 23.73
CA PHE A 134 11.84 9.80 25.16
C PHE A 134 12.68 10.99 25.69
N ILE A 135 13.83 11.28 25.04
CA ILE A 135 14.71 12.41 25.43
C ILE A 135 13.97 13.74 25.37
N LEU A 136 13.15 13.97 24.32
CA LEU A 136 12.46 15.24 24.11
C LEU A 136 11.26 15.45 25.05
N ASN A 137 10.63 14.37 25.48
CA ASN A 137 9.34 14.49 26.20
C ASN A 137 9.44 14.13 27.68
N ILE A 138 10.57 13.64 28.17
CA ILE A 138 10.74 13.32 29.59
C ILE A 138 10.78 14.59 30.41
N LYS A 139 9.82 14.77 31.32
CA LYS A 139 9.71 15.98 32.17
C LYS A 139 9.96 15.70 33.65
N SER A 140 9.96 14.44 34.07
CA SER A 140 10.18 14.07 35.48
C SER A 140 10.58 12.61 35.65
N ASP A 141 11.24 12.31 36.80
CA ASP A 141 11.60 10.95 37.20
C ASP A 141 10.39 10.00 37.35
N LYS A 142 9.18 10.53 37.54
CA LYS A 142 7.94 9.74 37.59
C LYS A 142 7.54 9.19 36.22
N GLU A 143 7.92 9.85 35.14
CA GLU A 143 7.67 9.37 33.78
C GLU A 143 8.63 8.26 33.36
N ILE A 144 9.86 8.27 33.91
CA ILE A 144 10.85 7.18 33.69
C ILE A 144 10.34 5.83 34.19
N LYS A 145 9.57 5.83 35.29
CA LYS A 145 9.06 4.59 35.90
C LYS A 145 7.83 4.00 35.17
N ARG A 146 7.28 4.69 34.15
CA ARG A 146 6.16 4.23 33.34
C ARG A 146 6.57 3.63 31.98
N PHE A 147 7.82 3.69 31.66
CA PHE A 147 8.46 3.07 30.51
C PHE A 147 9.23 1.82 30.96
#